data_7cb3b0efeb53d66210c06523aaa69178
#
_entry.id   7cb3b0efeb53d66210c06523aaa69178
#
_cell.length_a   1.000
_cell.length_b   1.000
_cell.length_c   1.000
_cell.angle_alpha   90.00
_cell.angle_beta   90.00
_cell.angle_gamma   90.00
#
_symmetry.space_group_name_H-M   'P 1'
#
loop_
_entity.id
_entity.type
_entity.pdbx_description
1 polymer ?
#
loop_
_entity_poly.entity_id
_entity_poly.type
_entity_poly.pdbx_seq_one_letter_code
_entity_poly.pdbx_strand_id
1 'polypeptide(L)'
;MKINVLKRTKGLLKVEIEGEGHTFGNLMQETLLEDKTVDWAGYDQPHPLFRQSIITIRVKGEAQPEKALERASKKIRADTEEFVEKFSSAIKNEN
;
A
#
# COMPACT_ATOMS: atom_id res chain seq x y z
N MET A 1 6.50 -8.17 -9.35
CA MET A 1 5.64 -7.60 -8.28
C MET A 1 4.20 -8.04 -8.49
N LYS A 2 3.59 -8.55 -7.46
CA LYS A 2 2.19 -8.95 -7.49
C LYS A 2 1.49 -8.32 -6.30
N ILE A 3 0.30 -7.77 -6.51
CA ILE A 3 -0.44 -7.06 -5.48
C ILE A 3 -1.78 -7.73 -5.27
N ASN A 4 -2.06 -8.09 -4.01
CA ASN A 4 -3.31 -8.71 -3.62
C ASN A 4 -3.99 -7.84 -2.58
N VAL A 5 -5.27 -7.53 -2.81
CA VAL A 5 -6.05 -6.77 -1.83
C VAL A 5 -6.59 -7.76 -0.81
N LEU A 6 -6.15 -7.63 0.44
CA LEU A 6 -6.56 -8.55 1.50
C LEU A 6 -7.80 -8.07 2.22
N LYS A 7 -7.99 -6.75 2.35
CA LYS A 7 -9.15 -6.18 3.00
C LYS A 7 -9.38 -4.79 2.46
N ARG A 8 -10.63 -4.46 2.19
CA ARG A 8 -11.00 -3.15 1.69
C ARG A 8 -12.35 -2.77 2.27
N THR A 9 -12.35 -1.75 3.12
CA THR A 9 -13.56 -1.19 3.68
C THR A 9 -13.48 0.33 3.55
N LYS A 10 -14.56 1.02 3.89
CA LYS A 10 -14.52 2.47 3.90
C LYS A 10 -13.48 2.92 4.94
N GLY A 11 -12.44 3.55 4.49
CA GLY A 11 -11.41 4.08 5.37
C GLY A 11 -10.28 3.13 5.74
N LEU A 12 -10.36 1.85 5.34
CA LEU A 12 -9.29 0.89 5.64
C LEU A 12 -8.93 0.08 4.40
N LEU A 13 -7.65 -0.04 4.13
CA LEU A 13 -7.14 -0.86 3.03
C LEU A 13 -5.96 -1.67 3.52
N LYS A 14 -5.97 -2.96 3.21
CA LYS A 14 -4.86 -3.85 3.53
C LYS A 14 -4.46 -4.57 2.25
N VAL A 15 -3.20 -4.41 1.84
CA VAL A 15 -2.70 -5.01 0.61
C VAL A 15 -1.42 -5.78 0.87
N GLU A 16 -1.28 -6.88 0.14
CA GLU A 16 -0.06 -7.67 0.15
C GLU A 16 0.70 -7.39 -1.13
N ILE A 17 2.00 -7.12 -1.00
CA ILE A 17 2.87 -6.85 -2.14
C ILE A 17 3.93 -7.92 -2.19
N GLU A 18 3.83 -8.83 -3.15
CA GLU A 18 4.80 -9.90 -3.31
C GLU A 18 5.99 -9.40 -4.11
N GLY A 19 7.17 -9.83 -3.72
CA GLY A 19 8.38 -9.42 -4.39
C GLY A 19 9.09 -8.25 -3.75
N GLU A 20 8.43 -7.59 -2.80
CA GLU A 20 9.00 -6.45 -2.09
C GLU A 20 9.17 -6.80 -0.62
N GLY A 21 10.33 -6.48 -0.09
CA GLY A 21 10.66 -6.84 1.26
C GLY A 21 10.60 -5.69 2.24
N HIS A 22 11.38 -5.83 3.29
CA HIS A 22 11.39 -4.97 4.45
C HIS A 22 11.67 -3.49 4.11
N THR A 23 12.65 -3.23 3.24
CA THR A 23 13.02 -1.86 2.90
C THR A 23 11.88 -1.12 2.22
N PHE A 24 11.22 -1.77 1.27
CA PHE A 24 10.08 -1.18 0.58
C PHE A 24 8.93 -0.93 1.55
N GLY A 25 8.62 -1.92 2.40
CA GLY A 25 7.55 -1.79 3.38
C GLY A 25 7.77 -0.62 4.32
N ASN A 26 8.98 -0.49 4.83
CA ASN A 26 9.32 0.60 5.73
C ASN A 26 9.20 1.97 5.05
N LEU A 27 9.71 2.07 3.83
CA LEU A 27 9.65 3.31 3.08
C LEU A 27 8.21 3.71 2.77
N MET A 28 7.38 2.75 2.38
CA MET A 28 5.98 2.99 2.11
C MET A 28 5.26 3.46 3.37
N GLN A 29 5.50 2.81 4.50
CA GLN A 29 4.91 3.20 5.76
C GLN A 29 5.27 4.64 6.13
N GLU A 30 6.54 4.99 6.04
CA GLU A 30 6.99 6.35 6.37
C GLU A 30 6.33 7.38 5.46
N THR A 31 6.27 7.10 4.17
CA THR A 31 5.69 8.01 3.20
C THR A 31 4.20 8.20 3.44
N LEU A 32 3.48 7.11 3.74
CA LEU A 32 2.06 7.19 4.04
C LEU A 32 1.78 8.00 5.30
N LEU A 33 2.62 7.87 6.32
CA LEU A 33 2.42 8.60 7.56
C LEU A 33 2.62 10.11 7.39
N GLU A 34 3.26 10.55 6.32
CA GLU A 34 3.38 11.96 5.99
C GLU A 34 2.14 12.53 5.30
N ASP A 35 1.24 11.68 4.84
CA ASP A 35 0.04 12.12 4.13
C ASP A 35 -1.00 12.58 5.13
N LYS A 36 -1.52 13.80 4.96
CA LYS A 36 -2.47 14.40 5.90
C LYS A 36 -3.78 13.65 6.02
N THR A 37 -4.16 12.90 4.99
CA THR A 37 -5.39 12.12 5.01
C THR A 37 -5.24 10.79 5.71
N VAL A 38 -4.01 10.37 5.98
CA VAL A 38 -3.73 9.08 6.62
C VAL A 38 -3.77 9.22 8.13
N ASP A 39 -4.62 8.41 8.76
CA ASP A 39 -4.73 8.34 10.20
C ASP A 39 -3.67 7.41 10.78
N TRP A 40 -3.42 6.30 10.09
CA TRP A 40 -2.42 5.32 10.51
C TRP A 40 -1.98 4.49 9.32
N ALA A 41 -0.72 4.12 9.31
CA ALA A 41 -0.18 3.20 8.30
C ALA A 41 0.89 2.34 8.95
N GLY A 42 0.93 1.08 8.53
CA GLY A 42 1.93 0.16 9.03
C GLY A 42 2.22 -0.91 8.00
N TYR A 43 3.32 -1.61 8.18
CA TYR A 43 3.62 -2.75 7.35
C TYR A 43 3.99 -3.94 8.23
N ASP A 44 3.83 -5.13 7.65
CA ASP A 44 4.15 -6.37 8.32
C ASP A 44 4.80 -7.30 7.30
N GLN A 45 5.69 -8.14 7.77
CA GLN A 45 6.35 -9.14 6.93
C GLN A 45 6.22 -10.48 7.67
N PRO A 46 5.07 -11.15 7.53
CA PRO A 46 4.75 -12.32 8.35
C PRO A 46 5.65 -13.53 8.08
N HIS A 47 6.24 -13.59 6.89
CA HIS A 47 7.12 -14.70 6.53
C HIS A 47 8.50 -14.17 6.15
N PRO A 48 9.45 -14.15 7.08
CA PRO A 48 10.77 -13.56 6.80
C PRO A 48 11.54 -14.26 5.68
N LEU A 49 11.17 -15.50 5.35
CA LEU A 49 11.83 -16.23 4.26
C LEU A 49 11.27 -15.88 2.88
N PHE A 50 10.15 -15.15 2.82
CA PHE A 50 9.52 -14.77 1.56
C PHE A 50 9.51 -13.25 1.44
N ARG A 51 9.79 -12.76 0.23
CA ARG A 51 9.75 -11.32 -0.01
C ARG A 51 8.31 -10.91 -0.25
N GLN A 52 7.65 -10.51 0.83
CA GLN A 52 6.30 -9.96 0.74
C GLN A 52 6.10 -8.97 1.88
N SER A 53 5.38 -7.89 1.59
CA SER A 53 5.04 -6.89 2.58
C SER A 53 3.54 -6.73 2.61
N ILE A 54 2.98 -6.63 3.81
CA ILE A 54 1.57 -6.34 3.99
C ILE A 54 1.46 -4.91 4.50
N ILE A 55 0.82 -4.07 3.71
CA ILE A 55 0.65 -2.64 4.04
C ILE A 55 -0.79 -2.43 4.48
N THR A 56 -0.95 -1.81 5.64
CA THR A 56 -2.28 -1.46 6.17
C THR A 56 -2.38 0.05 6.25
N ILE A 57 -3.46 0.61 5.69
CA ILE A 57 -3.67 2.05 5.64
C ILE A 57 -5.06 2.37 6.18
N ARG A 58 -5.11 3.28 7.15
CA ARG A 58 -6.38 3.80 7.65
C ARG A 58 -6.39 5.31 7.42
N VAL A 59 -7.49 5.82 6.87
CA VAL A 59 -7.61 7.23 6.52
C VAL A 59 -8.68 7.91 7.34
N LYS A 60 -8.64 9.25 7.34
CA LYS A 60 -9.56 10.09 8.11
C LYS A 60 -10.78 10.45 7.27
N GLY A 61 -11.94 10.56 7.94
CA GLY A 61 -13.15 11.10 7.31
C GLY A 61 -13.53 10.41 6.02
N GLU A 62 -13.72 11.20 4.99
CA GLU A 62 -14.15 10.71 3.68
C GLU A 62 -12.99 10.42 2.73
N ALA A 63 -11.75 10.48 3.21
CA ALA A 63 -10.60 10.19 2.37
C ALA A 63 -10.63 8.73 1.91
N GLN A 64 -9.90 8.45 0.83
CA GLN A 64 -9.83 7.11 0.26
C GLN A 64 -8.42 6.56 0.45
N PRO A 65 -8.29 5.39 1.10
CA PRO A 65 -6.95 4.83 1.32
C PRO A 65 -6.24 4.47 0.02
N GLU A 66 -6.99 4.11 -1.02
CA GLU A 66 -6.41 3.82 -2.33
C GLU A 66 -5.68 5.03 -2.89
N LYS A 67 -6.28 6.22 -2.72
CA LYS A 67 -5.66 7.46 -3.19
C LYS A 67 -4.40 7.80 -2.40
N ALA A 68 -4.42 7.54 -1.11
CA ALA A 68 -3.23 7.76 -0.27
C ALA A 68 -2.09 6.86 -0.70
N LEU A 69 -2.38 5.58 -0.97
CA LEU A 69 -1.36 4.65 -1.42
C LEU A 69 -0.79 5.06 -2.78
N GLU A 70 -1.67 5.52 -3.67
CA GLU A 70 -1.24 6.00 -4.98
C GLU A 70 -0.31 7.21 -4.87
N ARG A 71 -0.66 8.18 -4.02
CA ARG A 71 0.19 9.34 -3.78
C ARG A 71 1.54 8.96 -3.20
N ALA A 72 1.54 8.06 -2.21
CA ALA A 72 2.77 7.60 -1.58
C ALA A 72 3.67 6.89 -2.60
N SER A 73 3.07 6.05 -3.44
CA SER A 73 3.81 5.32 -4.46
C SER A 73 4.53 6.27 -5.42
N LYS A 74 3.87 7.36 -5.79
CA LYS A 74 4.47 8.34 -6.71
C LYS A 74 5.63 9.11 -6.09
N LYS A 75 5.74 9.13 -4.78
CA LYS A 75 6.84 9.81 -4.10
C LYS A 75 8.08 8.94 -3.93
N ILE A 76 7.93 7.66 -4.04
CA ILE A 76 8.97 6.75 -3.60
C ILE A 76 10.11 6.58 -4.58
N ARG A 77 9.84 6.21 -5.83
CA ARG A 77 10.91 5.85 -6.75
C ARG A 77 10.51 5.89 -8.21
N ALA A 78 11.53 5.68 -9.05
CA ALA A 78 11.34 5.68 -10.48
C ALA A 78 10.47 4.55 -11.02
N ASP A 79 10.34 3.43 -10.29
CA ASP A 79 9.51 2.31 -10.73
C ASP A 79 8.06 2.40 -10.24
N THR A 80 7.68 3.56 -9.75
CA THR A 80 6.35 3.83 -9.24
C THR A 80 5.24 3.53 -10.24
N GLU A 81 5.48 3.79 -11.53
CA GLU A 81 4.46 3.57 -12.54
C GLU A 81 4.01 2.12 -12.59
N GLU A 82 4.95 1.19 -12.48
CA GLU A 82 4.61 -0.22 -12.44
C GLU A 82 3.74 -0.54 -11.23
N PHE A 83 4.09 0.00 -10.06
CA PHE A 83 3.32 -0.23 -8.85
C PHE A 83 1.91 0.31 -8.99
N VAL A 84 1.76 1.56 -9.44
CA VAL A 84 0.45 2.18 -9.59
C VAL A 84 -0.42 1.39 -10.55
N GLU A 85 0.15 0.94 -11.66
CA GLU A 85 -0.58 0.14 -12.64
C GLU A 85 -1.05 -1.18 -12.06
N LYS A 86 -0.16 -1.89 -11.36
CA LYS A 86 -0.50 -3.17 -10.72
C LYS A 86 -1.55 -2.99 -9.63
N PHE A 87 -1.43 -1.91 -8.86
CA PHE A 87 -2.38 -1.64 -7.80
C PHE A 87 -3.76 -1.30 -8.38
N SER A 88 -3.81 -0.48 -9.41
CA SER A 88 -5.07 -0.13 -10.07
C SER A 88 -5.76 -1.38 -10.61
N SER A 89 -5.00 -2.29 -11.21
CA SER A 89 -5.56 -3.54 -11.71
C SER A 89 -6.10 -4.40 -10.58
N ALA A 90 -5.39 -4.48 -9.46
CA ALA A 90 -5.84 -5.26 -8.31
C ALA A 90 -7.14 -4.71 -7.74
N ILE A 91 -7.27 -3.39 -7.66
CA ILE A 91 -8.49 -2.75 -7.16
C ILE A 91 -9.67 -3.00 -8.11
N LYS A 92 -9.45 -2.91 -9.41
CA LYS A 92 -10.50 -3.19 -10.39
C LYS A 92 -11.00 -4.62 -10.29
N ASN A 93 -10.09 -5.55 -10.06
CA ASN A 93 -10.47 -6.97 -9.95
C ASN A 93 -11.24 -7.27 -8.67
N GLU A 94 -11.11 -6.42 -7.64
CA GLU A 94 -11.86 -6.56 -6.39
C GLU A 94 -13.34 -6.25 -6.59
N ASN A 95 -13.64 -5.42 -7.55
CA ASN A 95 -15.01 -5.03 -7.83
C ASN A 95 -15.71 -6.02 -8.75
#